data_4dbb47b0710a93ad28c15ee10ecd2125
#
_entry.id   4dbb47b0710a93ad28c15ee10ecd2125
#
_cell.length_a   1.000
_cell.length_b   1.000
_cell.length_c   1.000
_cell.angle_alpha   90.00
_cell.angle_beta   90.00
_cell.angle_gamma   90.00
#
_symmetry.space_group_name_H-M   'P 1'
#
loop_
_entity.id
_entity.type
_entity.pdbx_description
1 polymer ?
#
loop_
_entity_poly.entity_id
_entity_poly.type
_entity_poly.pdbx_seq_one_letter_code
_entity_poly.pdbx_strand_id
1 'polypeptide(L)'
;MKNNTSRPSADEYFLKIASVVAERSTCLRHHMGAVAVKDKHILTTGYNGAAAGLKDCLELGCLRNENNIPSGTRTEICRAIHAEQNVIIQAALHGISLEGCTIYCTHTPCILCAKMMVNARIKRVVIFTKYADDSFIDLFREAGIQVDTLEKPSSIISFLE
;
A
#
# COMPACT_ATOMS: atom_id res chain seq x y z
N MET A 1 -25.90 -5.07 -23.88
CA MET A 1 -24.85 -5.54 -22.94
C MET A 1 -23.52 -5.56 -23.67
N LYS A 2 -22.59 -4.66 -23.35
CA LYS A 2 -21.24 -4.72 -23.90
C LYS A 2 -20.46 -5.75 -23.07
N ASN A 3 -20.25 -6.94 -23.62
CA ASN A 3 -19.32 -7.90 -23.04
C ASN A 3 -17.94 -7.25 -22.99
N ASN A 4 -17.53 -6.78 -21.83
CA ASN A 4 -16.19 -6.24 -21.62
C ASN A 4 -15.22 -7.43 -21.50
N THR A 5 -14.85 -8.01 -22.66
CA THR A 5 -13.93 -9.15 -22.76
C THR A 5 -12.46 -8.71 -22.79
N SER A 6 -12.16 -7.45 -22.46
CA SER A 6 -10.79 -6.94 -22.46
C SER A 6 -10.06 -7.38 -21.21
N ARG A 7 -8.89 -7.99 -21.38
CA ARG A 7 -7.95 -8.30 -20.33
C ARG A 7 -7.58 -7.00 -19.60
N PRO A 8 -7.62 -6.93 -18.23
CA PRO A 8 -7.18 -5.76 -17.49
C PRO A 8 -5.71 -5.44 -17.78
N SER A 9 -5.34 -4.17 -17.73
CA SER A 9 -3.95 -3.76 -17.79
C SER A 9 -3.16 -4.36 -16.61
N ALA A 10 -1.83 -4.41 -16.74
CA ALA A 10 -0.98 -4.90 -15.64
C ALA A 10 -1.18 -4.05 -14.38
N ASP A 11 -1.31 -2.73 -14.52
CA ASP A 11 -1.51 -1.82 -13.39
C ASP A 11 -2.86 -2.05 -12.69
N GLU A 12 -3.95 -2.21 -13.44
CA GLU A 12 -5.25 -2.57 -12.87
C GLU A 12 -5.21 -3.92 -12.17
N TYR A 13 -4.53 -4.90 -12.75
CA TYR A 13 -4.38 -6.23 -12.16
C TYR A 13 -3.65 -6.18 -10.82
N PHE A 14 -2.49 -5.53 -10.75
CA PHE A 14 -1.72 -5.46 -9.51
C PHE A 14 -2.37 -4.57 -8.45
N LEU A 15 -3.09 -3.50 -8.83
CA LEU A 15 -3.91 -2.71 -7.89
C LEU A 15 -5.07 -3.53 -7.31
N LYS A 16 -5.70 -4.41 -8.10
CA LYS A 16 -6.69 -5.36 -7.57
C LYS A 16 -6.07 -6.30 -6.55
N ILE A 17 -4.87 -6.82 -6.80
CA ILE A 17 -4.16 -7.67 -5.83
C ILE A 17 -3.84 -6.88 -4.56
N ALA A 18 -3.37 -5.62 -4.66
CA ALA A 18 -3.15 -4.77 -3.50
C ALA A 18 -4.45 -4.57 -2.68
N SER A 19 -5.61 -4.49 -3.35
CA SER A 19 -6.91 -4.40 -2.68
C SER A 19 -7.27 -5.69 -1.93
N VAL A 20 -7.00 -6.85 -2.52
CA VAL A 20 -7.17 -8.16 -1.82
C VAL A 20 -6.23 -8.27 -0.63
N VAL A 21 -4.97 -7.84 -0.79
CA VAL A 21 -4.00 -7.79 0.32
C VAL A 21 -4.52 -6.92 1.47
N ALA A 22 -5.18 -5.78 1.16
CA ALA A 22 -5.75 -4.88 2.15
C ALA A 22 -6.85 -5.51 3.01
N GLU A 23 -7.52 -6.57 2.54
CA GLU A 23 -8.55 -7.29 3.30
C GLU A 23 -7.99 -7.97 4.56
N ARG A 24 -6.69 -8.22 4.60
CA ARG A 24 -6.00 -8.76 5.78
C ARG A 24 -5.66 -7.71 6.84
N SER A 25 -5.92 -6.43 6.59
CA SER A 25 -5.68 -5.36 7.55
C SER A 25 -6.46 -5.57 8.85
N THR A 26 -5.80 -5.34 9.97
CA THR A 26 -6.40 -5.36 11.31
C THR A 26 -6.71 -3.95 11.83
N CYS A 27 -6.60 -2.93 10.98
CA CYS A 27 -6.88 -1.55 11.32
C CYS A 27 -8.39 -1.27 11.32
N LEU A 28 -8.91 -0.65 12.38
CA LEU A 28 -10.33 -0.28 12.50
C LEU A 28 -10.69 1.00 11.71
N ARG A 29 -9.72 1.70 11.13
CA ARG A 29 -9.94 2.98 10.44
C ARG A 29 -9.82 2.88 8.93
N HIS A 30 -8.75 2.26 8.45
CA HIS A 30 -8.44 2.16 7.03
C HIS A 30 -7.78 0.83 6.72
N HIS A 31 -8.28 0.13 5.72
CA HIS A 31 -7.66 -1.08 5.20
C HIS A 31 -6.76 -0.69 4.02
N MET A 32 -5.47 -0.85 4.20
CA MET A 32 -4.47 -0.51 3.20
C MET A 32 -3.65 -1.74 2.81
N GLY A 33 -3.38 -1.87 1.51
CA GLY A 33 -2.56 -2.93 0.96
C GLY A 33 -1.56 -2.39 -0.04
N ALA A 34 -0.43 -3.07 -0.13
CA ALA A 34 0.63 -2.76 -1.07
C ALA A 34 1.25 -4.03 -1.64
N VAL A 35 1.71 -3.97 -2.89
CA VAL A 35 2.36 -5.08 -3.61
C VAL A 35 3.58 -4.55 -4.35
N ALA A 36 4.74 -5.15 -4.13
CA ALA A 36 5.94 -4.88 -4.91
C ALA A 36 6.03 -5.82 -6.10
N VAL A 37 6.25 -5.27 -7.29
CA VAL A 37 6.28 -6.00 -8.56
C VAL A 37 7.52 -5.64 -9.36
N LYS A 38 8.20 -6.62 -9.91
CA LYS A 38 9.30 -6.45 -10.86
C LYS A 38 9.14 -7.45 -11.99
N ASP A 39 9.35 -7.00 -13.23
CA ASP A 39 9.22 -7.83 -14.42
C ASP A 39 7.89 -8.62 -14.47
N LYS A 40 6.79 -7.97 -14.06
CA LYS A 40 5.44 -8.55 -13.94
C LYS A 40 5.30 -9.68 -12.91
N HIS A 41 6.27 -9.86 -12.01
CA HIS A 41 6.21 -10.83 -10.92
C HIS A 41 6.07 -10.12 -9.59
N ILE A 42 5.21 -10.64 -8.72
CA ILE A 42 5.05 -10.16 -7.34
C ILE A 42 6.27 -10.62 -6.55
N LEU A 43 6.93 -9.66 -5.91
CA LEU A 43 8.07 -9.90 -5.03
C LEU A 43 7.62 -10.08 -3.59
N THR A 44 6.89 -9.08 -3.07
CA THR A 44 6.37 -9.06 -1.70
C THR A 44 5.03 -8.35 -1.65
N THR A 45 4.30 -8.61 -0.57
CA THR A 45 3.04 -7.94 -0.26
C THR A 45 3.10 -7.38 1.16
N GLY A 46 2.24 -6.39 1.46
CA GLY A 46 2.09 -5.84 2.79
C GLY A 46 0.70 -5.25 2.99
N TYR A 47 0.15 -5.41 4.17
CA TYR A 47 -1.05 -4.73 4.63
C TYR A 47 -0.77 -4.03 5.96
N ASN A 48 -1.57 -3.03 6.31
CA ASN A 48 -1.39 -2.33 7.58
C ASN A 48 -1.97 -3.13 8.74
N GLY A 49 -1.19 -3.26 9.81
CA GLY A 49 -1.57 -4.02 11.00
C GLY A 49 -0.51 -3.94 12.08
N ALA A 50 -0.83 -4.43 13.28
CA ALA A 50 0.12 -4.44 14.38
C ALA A 50 1.37 -5.24 14.03
N ALA A 51 2.50 -4.88 14.66
CA ALA A 51 3.74 -5.61 14.48
C ALA A 51 3.58 -7.08 14.90
N ALA A 52 4.34 -7.97 14.26
CA ALA A 52 4.26 -9.42 14.47
C ALA A 52 4.40 -9.79 15.96
N GLY A 53 3.50 -10.63 16.44
CA GLY A 53 3.46 -11.09 17.83
C GLY A 53 2.79 -10.12 18.82
N LEU A 54 2.38 -8.93 18.36
CA LEU A 54 1.60 -8.01 19.20
C LEU A 54 0.10 -8.16 18.95
N LYS A 55 -0.70 -7.90 19.98
CA LYS A 55 -2.14 -7.76 19.85
C LYS A 55 -2.46 -6.60 18.91
N ASP A 56 -3.46 -6.78 18.07
CA ASP A 56 -3.88 -5.80 17.07
C ASP A 56 -5.08 -4.93 17.52
N CYS A 57 -5.53 -4.05 16.64
CA CYS A 57 -6.64 -3.16 16.94
C CYS A 57 -7.99 -3.87 16.99
N LEU A 58 -8.14 -5.06 16.41
CA LEU A 58 -9.38 -5.85 16.53
C LEU A 58 -9.54 -6.38 17.95
N GLU A 59 -8.42 -6.67 18.64
CA GLU A 59 -8.43 -7.15 20.02
C GLU A 59 -8.46 -5.98 21.04
N LEU A 60 -7.72 -4.88 20.80
CA LEU A 60 -7.46 -3.84 21.78
C LEU A 60 -8.20 -2.53 21.55
N GLY A 61 -8.86 -2.36 20.41
CA GLY A 61 -9.35 -1.06 19.98
C GLY A 61 -8.26 -0.20 19.32
N CYS A 62 -8.63 1.01 18.93
CA CYS A 62 -7.76 1.94 18.24
C CYS A 62 -7.35 3.10 19.15
N LEU A 63 -6.09 3.14 19.56
CA LEU A 63 -5.54 4.21 20.43
C LEU A 63 -5.80 5.62 19.86
N ARG A 64 -5.78 5.77 18.53
CA ARG A 64 -6.03 7.07 17.90
C ARG A 64 -7.51 7.47 17.98
N ASN A 65 -8.45 6.51 17.93
CA ASN A 65 -9.87 6.78 18.15
C ASN A 65 -10.15 7.14 19.60
N GLU A 66 -9.57 6.40 20.54
CA GLU A 66 -9.72 6.65 21.98
C GLU A 66 -9.23 8.04 22.39
N ASN A 67 -8.21 8.54 21.70
CA ASN A 67 -7.65 9.87 21.95
C ASN A 67 -8.17 10.96 20.99
N ASN A 68 -9.23 10.70 20.22
CA ASN A 68 -9.84 11.63 19.26
C ASN A 68 -8.84 12.22 18.26
N ILE A 69 -7.86 11.43 17.82
CA ILE A 69 -6.79 11.88 16.92
C ILE A 69 -7.29 11.81 15.46
N PRO A 70 -7.21 12.91 14.70
CA PRO A 70 -7.59 12.94 13.29
C PRO A 70 -6.82 11.94 12.43
N SER A 71 -7.42 11.52 11.33
CA SER A 71 -6.77 10.65 10.34
C SER A 71 -5.53 11.33 9.75
N GLY A 72 -4.47 10.56 9.48
CA GLY A 72 -3.22 11.08 8.92
C GLY A 72 -2.26 11.75 9.94
N THR A 73 -2.68 11.94 11.21
CA THR A 73 -1.87 12.59 12.24
C THR A 73 -1.48 11.61 13.37
N ARG A 74 -0.40 11.92 14.08
CA ARG A 74 0.07 11.17 15.25
C ARG A 74 0.18 9.66 14.97
N THR A 75 0.78 9.33 13.82
CA THR A 75 0.95 7.92 13.41
C THR A 75 1.94 7.16 14.28
N GLU A 76 2.81 7.88 15.02
CA GLU A 76 3.80 7.30 15.93
C GLU A 76 3.17 6.56 17.12
N ILE A 77 1.96 6.92 17.53
CA ILE A 77 1.26 6.20 18.60
C ILE A 77 0.42 5.03 18.08
N CYS A 78 0.28 4.91 16.76
CA CYS A 78 -0.47 3.83 16.13
C CYS A 78 0.30 2.50 16.29
N ARG A 79 -0.41 1.44 16.66
CA ARG A 79 0.18 0.09 16.74
C ARG A 79 0.49 -0.50 15.36
N ALA A 80 -0.12 0.04 14.31
CA ALA A 80 0.00 -0.50 12.96
C ALA A 80 1.31 -0.07 12.29
N ILE A 81 1.96 -1.03 11.68
CA ILE A 81 2.96 -0.83 10.63
C ILE A 81 2.19 -0.57 9.33
N HIS A 82 2.64 0.36 8.50
CA HIS A 82 1.99 0.67 7.24
C HIS A 82 2.18 -0.44 6.20
N ALA A 83 1.28 -0.53 5.22
CA ALA A 83 1.33 -1.55 4.18
C ALA A 83 2.66 -1.51 3.40
N GLU A 84 3.11 -0.31 3.05
CA GLU A 84 4.35 -0.07 2.31
C GLU A 84 5.59 -0.45 3.14
N GLN A 85 5.58 -0.16 4.44
CA GLN A 85 6.63 -0.58 5.36
C GLN A 85 6.70 -2.10 5.42
N ASN A 86 5.55 -2.77 5.51
CA ASN A 86 5.50 -4.23 5.53
C ASN A 86 6.01 -4.86 4.22
N VAL A 87 5.76 -4.25 3.05
CA VAL A 87 6.38 -4.67 1.78
C VAL A 87 7.92 -4.66 1.90
N ILE A 88 8.48 -3.58 2.43
CA ILE A 88 9.94 -3.43 2.58
C ILE A 88 10.49 -4.41 3.63
N ILE A 89 9.80 -4.55 4.76
CA ILE A 89 10.20 -5.47 5.84
C ILE A 89 10.18 -6.93 5.34
N GLN A 90 9.12 -7.33 4.62
CA GLN A 90 9.05 -8.68 4.04
C GLN A 90 10.18 -8.93 3.05
N ALA A 91 10.50 -7.95 2.21
CA ALA A 91 11.65 -8.04 1.31
C ALA A 91 12.96 -8.24 2.07
N ALA A 92 13.18 -7.47 3.13
CA ALA A 92 14.38 -7.59 3.97
C ALA A 92 14.47 -8.95 4.68
N LEU A 93 13.36 -9.47 5.22
CA LEU A 93 13.31 -10.77 5.90
C LEU A 93 13.61 -11.94 4.95
N HIS A 94 13.25 -11.82 3.69
CA HIS A 94 13.41 -12.88 2.69
C HIS A 94 14.60 -12.67 1.75
N GLY A 95 15.42 -11.63 1.97
CA GLY A 95 16.60 -11.35 1.13
C GLY A 95 16.24 -10.94 -0.30
N ILE A 96 15.09 -10.28 -0.51
CA ILE A 96 14.59 -9.87 -1.82
C ILE A 96 14.97 -8.41 -2.07
N SER A 97 15.66 -8.12 -3.17
CA SER A 97 15.92 -6.75 -3.60
C SER A 97 14.67 -6.11 -4.20
N LEU A 98 14.31 -4.93 -3.72
CA LEU A 98 13.24 -4.10 -4.27
C LEU A 98 13.75 -3.05 -5.29
N GLU A 99 15.05 -3.02 -5.55
CA GLU A 99 15.64 -2.06 -6.49
C GLU A 99 15.01 -2.16 -7.88
N GLY A 100 14.50 -1.03 -8.36
CA GLY A 100 13.87 -0.91 -9.68
C GLY A 100 12.46 -1.48 -9.79
N CYS A 101 11.84 -1.92 -8.67
CA CYS A 101 10.47 -2.41 -8.71
C CYS A 101 9.43 -1.29 -8.79
N THR A 102 8.20 -1.68 -9.12
CA THR A 102 6.99 -0.85 -8.98
C THR A 102 6.25 -1.28 -7.72
N ILE A 103 5.82 -0.33 -6.88
CA ILE A 103 4.92 -0.59 -5.76
C ILE A 103 3.52 -0.13 -6.13
N TYR A 104 2.56 -1.03 -5.99
CA TYR A 104 1.13 -0.77 -6.15
C TYR A 104 0.52 -0.62 -4.77
N CYS A 105 -0.06 0.55 -4.47
CA CYS A 105 -0.66 0.86 -3.18
C CYS A 105 -2.12 1.23 -3.34
N THR A 106 -2.97 0.80 -2.40
CA THR A 106 -4.37 1.22 -2.38
C THR A 106 -4.54 2.71 -2.06
N HIS A 107 -3.56 3.33 -1.39
CA HIS A 107 -3.55 4.74 -0.98
C HIS A 107 -2.19 5.37 -1.22
N THR A 108 -2.14 6.72 -1.23
CA THR A 108 -0.88 7.45 -1.27
C THR A 108 -0.01 7.15 -0.06
N PRO A 109 1.31 6.96 -0.24
CA PRO A 109 2.24 6.76 0.88
C PRO A 109 2.36 8.02 1.74
N CYS A 110 2.53 7.86 3.05
CA CYS A 110 2.95 8.97 3.90
C CYS A 110 4.42 9.31 3.67
N ILE A 111 4.85 10.48 4.16
CA ILE A 111 6.24 10.94 3.96
C ILE A 111 7.29 9.95 4.50
N LEU A 112 7.01 9.25 5.60
CA LEU A 112 7.94 8.25 6.15
C LEU A 112 8.08 7.03 5.23
N CYS A 113 6.96 6.51 4.73
CA CYS A 113 6.96 5.42 3.75
C CYS A 113 7.67 5.84 2.46
N ALA A 114 7.42 7.07 2.00
CA ALA A 114 8.07 7.61 0.79
C ALA A 114 9.60 7.66 0.95
N LYS A 115 10.13 8.12 2.08
CA LYS A 115 11.59 8.10 2.36
C LYS A 115 12.16 6.69 2.34
N MET A 116 11.44 5.72 2.88
CA MET A 116 11.87 4.31 2.85
C MET A 116 11.88 3.76 1.42
N MET A 117 10.86 4.10 0.61
CA MET A 117 10.78 3.71 -0.80
C MET A 117 11.93 4.28 -1.62
N VAL A 118 12.28 5.56 -1.41
CA VAL A 118 13.45 6.20 -2.06
C VAL A 118 14.72 5.41 -1.73
N ASN A 119 14.91 5.11 -0.45
CA ASN A 119 16.11 4.41 0.01
C ASN A 119 16.15 2.95 -0.46
N ALA A 120 14.99 2.32 -0.66
CA ALA A 120 14.85 0.98 -1.27
C ALA A 120 15.01 0.99 -2.79
N ARG A 121 15.27 2.18 -3.40
CA ARG A 121 15.47 2.38 -4.85
C ARG A 121 14.28 1.94 -5.70
N ILE A 122 13.07 2.21 -5.21
CA ILE A 122 11.84 1.96 -5.97
C ILE A 122 11.83 2.86 -7.21
N LYS A 123 11.38 2.33 -8.34
CA LYS A 123 11.34 3.05 -9.61
C LYS A 123 10.01 3.77 -9.84
N ARG A 124 8.91 3.17 -9.41
CA ARG A 124 7.55 3.63 -9.72
C ARG A 124 6.58 3.28 -8.61
N VAL A 125 5.61 4.15 -8.37
CA VAL A 125 4.49 3.92 -7.45
C VAL A 125 3.18 4.15 -8.19
N VAL A 126 2.24 3.21 -8.06
CA VAL A 126 0.91 3.28 -8.68
C VAL A 126 -0.15 3.22 -7.58
N ILE A 127 -1.08 4.16 -7.60
CA ILE A 127 -2.11 4.34 -6.56
C ILE A 127 -3.49 4.55 -7.18
N PHE A 128 -4.56 4.33 -6.40
CA PHE A 128 -5.91 4.70 -6.81
C PHE A 128 -6.69 5.57 -5.82
N THR A 129 -6.26 5.67 -4.56
CA THR A 129 -6.90 6.55 -3.57
C THR A 129 -5.89 7.58 -3.07
N LYS A 130 -6.24 8.87 -3.19
CA LYS A 130 -5.47 9.92 -2.55
C LYS A 130 -5.80 9.96 -1.05
N TYR A 131 -4.76 9.95 -0.23
CA TYR A 131 -4.83 10.22 1.19
C TYR A 131 -4.39 11.67 1.45
N ALA A 132 -4.67 12.21 2.61
CA ALA A 132 -4.63 13.65 2.90
C ALA A 132 -3.27 14.36 2.76
N ASP A 133 -2.17 13.66 2.55
CA ASP A 133 -0.82 14.23 2.53
C ASP A 133 -0.17 14.05 1.14
N ASP A 134 0.15 15.17 0.49
CA ASP A 134 0.84 15.21 -0.81
C ASP A 134 2.35 15.49 -0.65
N SER A 135 2.89 15.55 0.58
CA SER A 135 4.30 15.86 0.86
C SER A 135 5.30 14.89 0.22
N PHE A 136 4.87 13.68 -0.10
CA PHE A 136 5.69 12.67 -0.78
C PHE A 136 5.99 13.03 -2.25
N ILE A 137 5.16 13.85 -2.90
CA ILE A 137 5.26 14.14 -4.35
C ILE A 137 6.58 14.82 -4.68
N ASP A 138 6.95 15.85 -3.93
CA ASP A 138 8.20 16.57 -4.17
C ASP A 138 9.43 15.70 -3.90
N LEU A 139 9.36 14.87 -2.85
CA LEU A 139 10.39 13.89 -2.53
C LEU A 139 10.58 12.87 -3.67
N PHE A 140 9.50 12.33 -4.21
CA PHE A 140 9.56 11.39 -5.31
C PHE A 140 10.04 12.03 -6.62
N ARG A 141 9.64 13.29 -6.87
CA ARG A 141 10.12 14.04 -8.03
C ARG A 141 11.63 14.25 -7.96
N GLU A 142 12.17 14.67 -6.81
CA GLU A 142 13.61 14.82 -6.58
C GLU A 142 14.36 13.50 -6.76
N ALA A 143 13.80 12.40 -6.26
CA ALA A 143 14.38 11.06 -6.37
C ALA A 143 14.20 10.40 -7.74
N GLY A 144 13.44 11.01 -8.66
CA GLY A 144 13.16 10.43 -9.98
C GLY A 144 12.20 9.24 -9.95
N ILE A 145 11.37 9.10 -8.90
CA ILE A 145 10.35 8.06 -8.81
C ILE A 145 9.09 8.49 -9.55
N GLN A 146 8.64 7.68 -10.50
CA GLN A 146 7.39 7.92 -11.22
C GLN A 146 6.18 7.61 -10.32
N VAL A 147 5.18 8.49 -10.35
CA VAL A 147 3.91 8.28 -9.64
C VAL A 147 2.76 8.31 -10.64
N ASP A 148 1.97 7.25 -10.66
CA ASP A 148 0.76 7.17 -11.48
C ASP A 148 -0.46 6.96 -10.58
N THR A 149 -1.53 7.68 -10.88
CA THR A 149 -2.83 7.52 -10.21
C THR A 149 -3.83 6.96 -11.20
N LEU A 150 -4.44 5.83 -10.85
CA LEU A 150 -5.50 5.20 -11.63
C LEU A 150 -6.85 5.36 -10.92
N GLU A 151 -7.93 5.20 -11.68
CA GLU A 151 -9.25 5.06 -11.08
C GLU A 151 -9.33 3.76 -10.28
N LYS A 152 -10.12 3.79 -9.19
CA LYS A 152 -10.33 2.60 -8.37
C LYS A 152 -10.91 1.48 -9.24
N PRO A 153 -10.29 0.28 -9.27
CA PRO A 153 -10.79 -0.82 -10.08
C PRO A 153 -12.25 -1.15 -9.73
N SER A 154 -13.10 -1.25 -10.75
CA SER A 154 -14.45 -1.78 -10.57
C SER A 154 -14.35 -3.22 -10.07
N SER A 155 -15.11 -3.57 -9.07
CA SER A 155 -15.11 -4.77 -8.22
C SER A 155 -14.13 -5.91 -8.59
N ILE A 156 -13.48 -6.46 -7.58
CA ILE A 156 -12.57 -7.61 -7.67
C ILE A 156 -13.32 -8.89 -8.11
N ILE A 157 -14.62 -8.93 -7.91
CA ILE A 157 -15.48 -10.13 -7.99
C ILE A 157 -16.10 -10.34 -9.39
N SER A 158 -16.05 -9.37 -10.30
CA SER A 158 -16.72 -9.45 -11.60
C SER A 158 -16.16 -10.49 -12.60
N PHE A 159 -15.19 -11.29 -12.18
CA PHE A 159 -14.63 -12.37 -13.01
C PHE A 159 -15.09 -13.78 -12.58
N LEU A 160 -15.92 -13.90 -11.54
CA LEU A 160 -16.40 -15.17 -11.01
C LEU A 160 -17.91 -15.39 -11.24
N GLU A 161 -18.58 -14.43 -11.93
CA GLU A 161 -19.98 -14.54 -12.34
C GLU A 161 -20.12 -14.91 -13.81
#